data_0691fd86883febcdce7930428d9d99f6
#
_entry.id   0691fd86883febcdce7930428d9d99f6
#
_cell.length_a   1.000
_cell.length_b   1.000
_cell.length_c   1.000
_cell.angle_alpha   90.00
_cell.angle_beta   90.00
_cell.angle_gamma   90.00
#
_symmetry.space_group_name_H-M   'P 1'
#
loop_
_entity.id
_entity.type
_entity.pdbx_description
1 polymer ?
#
loop_
_entity_poly.entity_id
_entity_poly.type
_entity_poly.pdbx_seq_one_letter_code
_entity_poly.pdbx_strand_id
1 'polypeptide(L)'
;MGKCINSKSLDNRISVYTLVSCLHSQQNIKPETELYFVFTVQEELGLRGAKSASHQIAPNYAINVDTTIAFDVPGAQPHEMVTKLGHGVAIKLFDSSVIPDIRMVNFLKECAAKSDIKWQAELLTGGGTDTAAVQTSGNGCIAGAISIPTRHIHQAIEMVHEDDVLAALNLL
;
A
#
# COMPACT_ATOMS: atom_id res chain seq x y z
N MET A 1 -16.94 18.53 -7.28
CA MET A 1 -15.55 18.16 -7.08
C MET A 1 -15.31 16.65 -7.13
N GLY A 2 -16.31 15.86 -7.50
CA GLY A 2 -16.18 14.43 -7.69
C GLY A 2 -15.90 13.66 -6.40
N LYS A 3 -15.31 12.47 -6.53
CA LYS A 3 -15.00 11.54 -5.44
C LYS A 3 -13.61 11.74 -4.83
N CYS A 4 -13.01 12.94 -4.98
CA CYS A 4 -11.72 13.24 -4.39
C CYS A 4 -11.86 13.73 -2.95
N ILE A 5 -11.03 13.19 -2.08
CA ILE A 5 -10.91 13.55 -0.67
C ILE A 5 -9.60 14.30 -0.49
N ASN A 6 -9.68 15.49 0.13
CA ASN A 6 -8.51 16.31 0.43
C ASN A 6 -8.35 16.41 1.95
N SER A 7 -7.17 16.10 2.44
CA SER A 7 -6.83 16.26 3.85
C SER A 7 -5.32 16.35 4.04
N LYS A 8 -4.92 16.79 5.21
CA LYS A 8 -3.53 16.64 5.66
C LYS A 8 -3.25 15.19 6.04
N SER A 9 -2.02 14.76 5.85
CA SER A 9 -1.53 13.48 6.37
C SER A 9 -2.38 12.28 5.94
N LEU A 10 -2.89 12.28 4.70
CA LEU A 10 -3.47 11.08 4.10
C LEU A 10 -2.39 10.01 4.01
N ASP A 11 -1.18 10.42 3.74
CA ASP A 11 0.04 9.69 4.00
C ASP A 11 0.36 9.76 5.52
N ASN A 12 0.23 8.66 6.29
CA ASN A 12 -0.33 7.39 5.86
C ASN A 12 -1.64 7.05 6.62
N ARG A 13 -2.44 8.05 6.99
CA ARG A 13 -3.70 7.83 7.73
C ARG A 13 -4.76 7.13 6.90
N ILE A 14 -4.71 7.26 5.58
CA ILE A 14 -5.67 6.58 4.71
C ILE A 14 -5.45 5.07 4.71
N SER A 15 -4.19 4.61 4.79
CA SER A 15 -3.87 3.20 4.94
C SER A 15 -4.25 2.67 6.32
N VAL A 16 -4.10 3.49 7.38
CA VAL A 16 -4.62 3.16 8.72
C VAL A 16 -6.13 2.95 8.68
N TYR A 17 -6.87 3.87 8.03
CA TYR A 17 -8.32 3.72 7.84
C TYR A 17 -8.65 2.41 7.09
N THR A 18 -7.93 2.11 6.02
CA THR A 18 -8.13 0.89 5.21
C THR A 18 -7.90 -0.37 6.05
N LEU A 19 -6.81 -0.44 6.81
CA LEU A 19 -6.51 -1.57 7.69
C LEU A 19 -7.53 -1.73 8.83
N VAL A 20 -7.96 -0.64 9.46
CA VAL A 20 -9.00 -0.68 10.52
C VAL A 20 -10.33 -1.14 9.93
N SER A 21 -10.70 -0.68 8.74
CA SER A 21 -11.92 -1.09 8.05
C SER A 21 -11.87 -2.57 7.67
N CYS A 22 -10.73 -3.05 7.18
CA CYS A 22 -10.49 -4.47 6.90
C CYS A 22 -10.64 -5.30 8.20
N LEU A 23 -10.00 -4.90 9.29
CA LEU A 23 -10.12 -5.58 10.60
C LEU A 23 -11.59 -5.68 11.05
N HIS A 24 -12.36 -4.61 10.90
CA HIS A 24 -13.79 -4.63 11.23
C HIS A 24 -14.59 -5.60 10.35
N SER A 25 -14.27 -5.70 9.07
CA SER A 25 -14.95 -6.63 8.15
C SER A 25 -14.65 -8.10 8.48
N GLN A 26 -13.50 -8.38 9.08
CA GLN A 26 -13.05 -9.73 9.44
C GLN A 26 -13.59 -10.26 10.78
N GLN A 27 -14.33 -9.48 11.56
CA GLN A 27 -14.76 -9.85 12.92
C GLN A 27 -15.53 -11.18 13.01
N ASN A 28 -16.21 -11.58 11.94
CA ASN A 28 -16.97 -12.82 11.86
C ASN A 28 -16.27 -13.94 11.07
N ILE A 29 -15.05 -13.70 10.62
CA ILE A 29 -14.26 -14.65 9.85
C ILE A 29 -13.21 -15.25 10.79
N LYS A 30 -13.17 -16.57 10.88
CA LYS A 30 -12.10 -17.27 11.60
C LYS A 30 -10.99 -17.57 10.60
N PRO A 31 -9.86 -16.87 10.66
CA PRO A 31 -8.76 -17.13 9.74
C PRO A 31 -8.15 -18.52 10.02
N GLU A 32 -7.67 -19.19 8.99
CA GLU A 32 -6.96 -20.48 9.11
C GLU A 32 -5.51 -20.31 9.60
N THR A 33 -5.03 -19.06 9.59
CA THR A 33 -3.67 -18.67 9.98
C THR A 33 -3.69 -17.55 11.00
N GLU A 34 -2.61 -17.33 11.71
CA GLU A 34 -2.45 -16.14 12.55
C GLU A 34 -2.39 -14.89 11.67
N LEU A 35 -3.23 -13.90 11.95
CA LEU A 35 -3.32 -12.65 11.23
C LEU A 35 -2.96 -11.49 12.16
N TYR A 36 -1.99 -10.70 11.76
CA TYR A 36 -1.50 -9.54 12.47
C TYR A 36 -1.82 -8.25 11.72
N PHE A 37 -2.50 -7.31 12.36
CA PHE A 37 -2.65 -5.94 11.87
C PHE A 37 -1.63 -5.06 12.61
N VAL A 38 -0.66 -4.56 11.86
CA VAL A 38 0.49 -3.83 12.44
C VAL A 38 0.45 -2.38 11.99
N PHE A 39 0.44 -1.46 12.94
CA PHE A 39 0.50 -0.03 12.71
C PHE A 39 1.88 0.46 13.13
N THR A 40 2.75 0.67 12.18
CA THR A 40 4.14 1.02 12.38
C THR A 40 4.33 2.50 12.72
N VAL A 41 5.44 2.83 13.32
CA VAL A 41 5.85 4.20 13.61
C VAL A 41 7.16 4.51 12.89
N GLN A 42 7.37 5.80 12.58
CA GLN A 42 8.63 6.29 12.02
C GLN A 42 9.02 5.60 10.70
N GLU A 43 8.04 5.40 9.82
CA GLU A 43 8.28 4.93 8.46
C GLU A 43 9.21 5.92 7.72
N GLU A 44 8.87 7.20 7.72
CA GLU A 44 9.57 8.33 7.09
C GLU A 44 11.01 8.55 7.59
N LEU A 45 11.37 7.93 8.72
CA LEU A 45 12.69 8.02 9.33
C LEU A 45 13.51 6.74 9.12
N GLY A 46 13.15 5.93 8.14
CA GLY A 46 13.86 4.72 7.75
C GLY A 46 13.25 3.43 8.29
N LEU A 47 11.91 3.29 8.21
CA LEU A 47 11.15 2.06 8.41
C LEU A 47 11.34 1.45 9.82
N ARG A 48 11.48 2.31 10.82
CA ARG A 48 11.97 1.89 12.16
C ARG A 48 10.99 0.96 12.87
N GLY A 49 9.70 1.31 12.87
CA GLY A 49 8.66 0.49 13.48
C GLY A 49 8.49 -0.85 12.78
N ALA A 50 8.53 -0.86 11.44
CA ALA A 50 8.42 -2.07 10.66
C ALA A 50 9.58 -3.04 10.92
N LYS A 51 10.82 -2.54 11.05
CA LYS A 51 11.99 -3.36 11.41
C LYS A 51 11.80 -4.08 12.74
N SER A 52 11.33 -3.35 13.76
CA SER A 52 11.15 -3.92 15.09
C SER A 52 9.97 -4.89 15.13
N ALA A 53 8.83 -4.53 14.53
CA ALA A 53 7.64 -5.35 14.52
C ALA A 53 7.84 -6.65 13.72
N SER A 54 8.42 -6.56 12.53
CA SER A 54 8.67 -7.74 11.68
C SER A 54 9.68 -8.70 12.31
N HIS A 55 10.69 -8.18 13.01
CA HIS A 55 11.62 -9.02 13.75
C HIS A 55 10.94 -9.81 14.88
N GLN A 56 10.01 -9.17 15.59
CA GLN A 56 9.28 -9.80 16.69
C GLN A 56 8.24 -10.81 16.21
N ILE A 57 7.49 -10.46 15.14
CA ILE A 57 6.41 -11.30 14.59
C ILE A 57 6.98 -12.43 13.74
N ALA A 58 8.07 -12.18 13.01
CA ALA A 58 8.68 -13.10 12.04
C ALA A 58 7.65 -13.67 11.02
N PRO A 59 6.96 -12.83 10.27
CA PRO A 59 5.87 -13.25 9.40
C PRO A 59 6.37 -14.10 8.23
N ASN A 60 5.57 -15.08 7.80
CA ASN A 60 5.81 -15.83 6.56
C ASN A 60 5.38 -15.03 5.32
N TYR A 61 4.29 -14.28 5.44
CA TYR A 61 3.68 -13.45 4.40
C TYR A 61 3.40 -12.06 4.95
N ALA A 62 3.54 -11.05 4.11
CA ALA A 62 3.16 -9.69 4.49
C ALA A 62 2.63 -8.91 3.29
N ILE A 63 1.60 -8.11 3.55
CA ILE A 63 1.09 -7.11 2.63
C ILE A 63 1.23 -5.75 3.32
N ASN A 64 2.08 -4.90 2.79
CA ASN A 64 2.17 -3.51 3.22
C ASN A 64 1.08 -2.69 2.55
N VAL A 65 0.47 -1.78 3.30
CA VAL A 65 -0.52 -0.83 2.78
C VAL A 65 0.02 0.56 2.98
N ASP A 66 0.21 1.27 1.89
CA ASP A 66 0.83 2.60 1.92
C ASP A 66 0.16 3.54 0.92
N THR A 67 0.64 4.77 0.83
CA THR A 67 0.32 5.69 -0.24
C THR A 67 1.39 5.66 -1.32
N THR A 68 1.10 6.18 -2.49
CA THR A 68 2.08 6.35 -3.56
C THR A 68 1.78 7.57 -4.42
N ILE A 69 2.79 8.04 -5.15
CA ILE A 69 2.70 9.25 -5.96
C ILE A 69 1.70 9.07 -7.11
N ALA A 70 0.65 9.88 -7.11
CA ALA A 70 -0.18 10.14 -8.27
C ALA A 70 0.25 11.47 -8.90
N PHE A 71 1.07 11.39 -9.95
CA PHE A 71 1.58 12.58 -10.65
C PHE A 71 0.84 12.81 -11.98
N ASP A 72 -0.46 12.58 -11.97
CA ASP A 72 -1.38 12.79 -13.09
C ASP A 72 -1.94 14.23 -13.11
N VAL A 73 -1.02 15.20 -13.02
CA VAL A 73 -1.32 16.64 -12.95
C VAL A 73 -1.04 17.31 -14.31
N PRO A 74 -1.64 18.48 -14.59
CA PRO A 74 -1.36 19.21 -15.83
C PRO A 74 0.13 19.49 -16.02
N GLY A 75 0.65 19.13 -17.18
CA GLY A 75 2.07 19.31 -17.53
C GLY A 75 2.99 18.14 -17.21
N ALA A 76 2.52 17.15 -16.44
CA ALA A 76 3.30 15.95 -16.17
C ALA A 76 3.55 15.12 -17.44
N GLN A 77 4.77 14.65 -17.60
CA GLN A 77 5.10 13.75 -18.70
C GLN A 77 4.67 12.31 -18.39
N PRO A 78 4.35 11.50 -19.41
CA PRO A 78 3.88 10.11 -19.18
C PRO A 78 4.81 9.26 -18.32
N HIS A 79 6.12 9.45 -18.41
CA HIS A 79 7.12 8.70 -17.63
C HIS A 79 7.23 9.15 -16.16
N GLU A 80 6.67 10.30 -15.80
CA GLU A 80 6.64 10.82 -14.44
C GLU A 80 5.39 10.34 -13.68
N MET A 81 4.39 9.87 -14.40
CA MET A 81 3.11 9.41 -13.84
C MET A 81 3.26 8.00 -13.27
N VAL A 82 3.70 7.89 -12.02
CA VAL A 82 3.82 6.61 -11.32
C VAL A 82 2.45 5.92 -11.22
N THR A 83 1.45 6.67 -10.73
CA THR A 83 0.04 6.24 -10.67
C THR A 83 -0.90 7.39 -11.03
N LYS A 84 -2.19 7.09 -11.15
CA LYS A 84 -3.25 8.07 -11.47
C LYS A 84 -4.42 7.90 -10.52
N LEU A 85 -5.01 9.02 -10.09
CA LEU A 85 -6.23 9.01 -9.28
C LEU A 85 -7.40 8.40 -10.05
N GLY A 86 -8.24 7.63 -9.36
CA GLY A 86 -9.42 6.99 -9.93
C GLY A 86 -9.11 5.81 -10.86
N HIS A 87 -7.85 5.34 -10.90
CA HIS A 87 -7.43 4.20 -11.70
C HIS A 87 -7.30 2.89 -10.90
N GLY A 88 -7.76 2.90 -9.66
CA GLY A 88 -7.74 1.75 -8.76
C GLY A 88 -6.49 1.71 -7.87
N VAL A 89 -6.48 0.76 -6.96
CA VAL A 89 -5.35 0.51 -6.07
C VAL A 89 -4.09 0.18 -6.87
N ALA A 90 -2.94 0.65 -6.43
CA ALA A 90 -1.67 0.31 -7.06
C ALA A 90 -1.09 -0.97 -6.45
N ILE A 91 -0.67 -1.92 -7.28
CA ILE A 91 0.11 -3.09 -6.86
C ILE A 91 1.57 -2.78 -7.14
N LYS A 92 2.37 -2.74 -6.09
CA LYS A 92 3.79 -2.38 -6.17
C LYS A 92 4.59 -3.49 -6.86
N LEU A 93 5.30 -3.11 -7.93
CA LEU A 93 6.23 -3.97 -8.65
C LEU A 93 7.69 -3.65 -8.32
N PHE A 94 7.95 -2.38 -7.96
CA PHE A 94 9.29 -1.87 -7.68
C PHE A 94 9.21 -0.54 -6.94
N ASP A 95 10.10 -0.36 -5.95
CA ASP A 95 10.54 0.96 -5.50
C ASP A 95 12.06 0.93 -5.25
N SER A 96 12.66 2.07 -4.87
CA SER A 96 14.13 2.14 -4.69
C SER A 96 14.66 1.29 -3.53
N SER A 97 13.80 0.78 -2.66
CA SER A 97 14.15 0.00 -1.49
C SER A 97 13.80 -1.48 -1.59
N VAL A 98 12.85 -1.85 -2.49
CA VAL A 98 12.35 -3.21 -2.57
C VAL A 98 11.90 -3.61 -3.98
N ILE A 99 12.18 -4.85 -4.33
CA ILE A 99 11.48 -5.60 -5.37
C ILE A 99 10.59 -6.60 -4.62
N PRO A 100 9.26 -6.38 -4.60
CA PRO A 100 8.33 -7.30 -3.94
C PRO A 100 8.45 -8.73 -4.46
N ASP A 101 8.17 -9.70 -3.60
CA ASP A 101 8.19 -11.11 -4.01
C ASP A 101 7.15 -11.35 -5.11
N ILE A 102 7.58 -11.93 -6.21
CA ILE A 102 6.72 -12.16 -7.38
C ILE A 102 5.51 -13.05 -7.06
N ARG A 103 5.63 -13.95 -6.07
CA ARG A 103 4.53 -14.78 -5.61
C ARG A 103 3.43 -13.92 -5.00
N MET A 104 3.79 -12.94 -4.16
CA MET A 104 2.83 -12.00 -3.57
C MET A 104 2.23 -11.07 -4.63
N VAL A 105 3.03 -10.57 -5.54
CA VAL A 105 2.56 -9.74 -6.66
C VAL A 105 1.52 -10.50 -7.50
N ASN A 106 1.80 -11.75 -7.87
CA ASN A 106 0.88 -12.56 -8.65
C ASN A 106 -0.39 -12.89 -7.86
N PHE A 107 -0.26 -13.21 -6.57
CA PHE A 107 -1.41 -13.43 -5.68
C PHE A 107 -2.34 -12.21 -5.63
N LEU A 108 -1.82 -11.02 -5.42
CA LEU A 108 -2.61 -9.78 -5.41
C LEU A 108 -3.31 -9.53 -6.76
N LYS A 109 -2.62 -9.75 -7.88
CA LYS A 109 -3.21 -9.63 -9.22
C LYS A 109 -4.34 -10.64 -9.46
N GLU A 110 -4.15 -11.88 -9.01
CA GLU A 110 -5.18 -12.91 -9.10
C GLU A 110 -6.40 -12.58 -8.24
N CYS A 111 -6.20 -12.10 -7.02
CA CYS A 111 -7.28 -11.65 -6.15
C CYS A 111 -8.06 -10.47 -6.79
N ALA A 112 -7.34 -9.49 -7.33
CA ALA A 112 -7.96 -8.37 -8.04
C ALA A 112 -8.80 -8.83 -9.24
N ALA A 113 -8.27 -9.76 -10.04
CA ALA A 113 -8.98 -10.30 -11.20
C ALA A 113 -10.23 -11.12 -10.81
N LYS A 114 -10.14 -11.94 -9.76
CA LYS A 114 -11.27 -12.75 -9.26
C LYS A 114 -12.41 -11.91 -8.70
N SER A 115 -12.10 -10.78 -8.11
CA SER A 115 -13.06 -9.89 -7.45
C SER A 115 -13.44 -8.66 -8.29
N ASP A 116 -13.01 -8.61 -9.54
CA ASP A 116 -13.22 -7.47 -10.46
C ASP A 116 -12.77 -6.13 -9.86
N ILE A 117 -11.66 -6.15 -9.11
CA ILE A 117 -11.10 -4.97 -8.48
C ILE A 117 -10.20 -4.25 -9.47
N LYS A 118 -10.48 -2.97 -9.69
CA LYS A 118 -9.65 -2.11 -10.52
C LYS A 118 -8.29 -1.86 -9.85
N TRP A 119 -7.22 -2.11 -10.59
CA TRP A 119 -5.87 -1.91 -10.10
C TRP A 119 -4.94 -1.35 -11.18
N GLN A 120 -3.80 -0.81 -10.77
CA GLN A 120 -2.74 -0.33 -11.64
C GLN A 120 -1.38 -0.79 -11.12
N ALA A 121 -0.38 -0.86 -12.02
CA ALA A 121 0.99 -1.19 -11.64
C ALA A 121 1.70 0.04 -11.04
N GLU A 122 2.50 -0.17 -10.00
CA GLU A 122 3.36 0.84 -9.41
C GLU A 122 4.82 0.51 -9.63
N LEU A 123 5.52 1.44 -10.30
CA LEU A 123 6.97 1.44 -10.43
C LEU A 123 7.48 2.81 -10.00
N LEU A 124 8.06 2.88 -8.81
CA LEU A 124 8.53 4.11 -8.20
C LEU A 124 10.06 4.07 -8.11
N THR A 125 10.75 4.90 -8.90
CA THR A 125 12.22 4.92 -8.94
C THR A 125 12.87 5.63 -7.76
N GLY A 126 12.09 6.29 -6.92
CA GLY A 126 12.51 6.94 -5.69
C GLY A 126 11.63 6.51 -4.51
N GLY A 127 12.06 6.79 -3.29
CA GLY A 127 11.32 6.42 -2.07
C GLY A 127 11.42 4.94 -1.71
N GLY A 128 10.78 4.59 -0.62
CA GLY A 128 10.73 3.22 -0.08
C GLY A 128 9.48 3.04 0.77
N THR A 129 9.22 1.84 1.22
CA THR A 129 8.09 1.50 2.07
C THR A 129 8.49 0.44 3.09
N ASP A 130 7.67 0.26 4.11
CA ASP A 130 7.86 -0.77 5.14
C ASP A 130 8.05 -2.19 4.59
N THR A 131 7.64 -2.43 3.33
CA THR A 131 7.84 -3.71 2.62
C THR A 131 9.30 -4.15 2.62
N ALA A 132 10.25 -3.21 2.42
CA ALA A 132 11.67 -3.52 2.40
C ALA A 132 12.18 -4.06 3.75
N ALA A 133 11.70 -3.46 4.84
CA ALA A 133 12.06 -3.89 6.19
C ALA A 133 11.49 -5.27 6.52
N VAL A 134 10.22 -5.49 6.16
CA VAL A 134 9.54 -6.76 6.43
C VAL A 134 10.11 -7.90 5.57
N GLN A 135 10.36 -7.66 4.28
CA GLN A 135 10.90 -8.66 3.36
C GLN A 135 12.23 -9.24 3.83
N THR A 136 13.07 -8.40 4.42
CA THR A 136 14.43 -8.77 4.85
C THR A 136 14.53 -9.16 6.33
N SER A 137 13.41 -9.21 7.06
CA SER A 137 13.38 -9.55 8.47
C SER A 137 13.56 -11.06 8.71
N GLY A 138 14.35 -11.41 9.72
CA GLY A 138 14.58 -12.80 10.12
C GLY A 138 15.13 -13.65 8.99
N ASN A 139 14.40 -14.72 8.64
CA ASN A 139 14.74 -15.63 7.54
C ASN A 139 14.18 -15.17 6.19
N GLY A 140 13.64 -13.97 6.12
CA GLY A 140 12.94 -13.43 4.96
C GLY A 140 11.44 -13.70 5.00
N CYS A 141 10.69 -12.85 4.29
CA CYS A 141 9.22 -12.88 4.22
C CYS A 141 8.77 -12.76 2.76
N ILE A 142 7.73 -13.49 2.38
CA ILE A 142 7.06 -13.28 1.10
C ILE A 142 6.23 -11.99 1.21
N ALA A 143 6.85 -10.87 0.90
CA ALA A 143 6.26 -9.55 1.08
C ALA A 143 5.88 -8.90 -0.24
N GLY A 144 4.77 -8.19 -0.22
CA GLY A 144 4.31 -7.31 -1.27
C GLY A 144 3.66 -6.06 -0.72
N ALA A 145 3.25 -5.18 -1.60
CA ALA A 145 2.57 -3.95 -1.21
C ALA A 145 1.43 -3.60 -2.15
N ILE A 146 0.41 -3.00 -1.58
CA ILE A 146 -0.62 -2.24 -2.28
C ILE A 146 -0.54 -0.79 -1.83
N SER A 147 -0.72 0.12 -2.77
CA SER A 147 -0.59 1.54 -2.47
C SER A 147 -1.81 2.32 -2.96
N ILE A 148 -2.20 3.33 -2.19
CA ILE A 148 -3.30 4.23 -2.51
C ILE A 148 -2.73 5.43 -3.26
N PRO A 149 -3.09 5.64 -4.55
CA PRO A 149 -2.64 6.80 -5.32
C PRO A 149 -2.97 8.11 -4.61
N THR A 150 -1.97 8.95 -4.39
CA THR A 150 -2.09 10.19 -3.62
C THR A 150 -1.40 11.33 -4.36
N ARG A 151 -2.15 12.38 -4.74
CA ARG A 151 -1.56 13.63 -5.25
C ARG A 151 -1.05 14.47 -4.10
N HIS A 152 0.02 15.21 -4.38
CA HIS A 152 0.62 16.16 -3.44
C HIS A 152 1.10 15.48 -2.14
N ILE A 153 1.53 14.22 -2.26
CA ILE A 153 2.12 13.47 -1.14
C ILE A 153 3.26 14.29 -0.50
N HIS A 154 3.40 14.20 0.83
CA HIS A 154 4.35 14.99 1.63
C HIS A 154 4.13 16.52 1.58
N GLN A 155 2.92 16.96 1.19
CA GLN A 155 2.53 18.36 1.20
C GLN A 155 1.51 18.65 2.31
N ALA A 156 1.25 19.94 2.53
CA ALA A 156 0.31 20.39 3.56
C ALA A 156 -1.12 19.85 3.38
N ILE A 157 -1.53 19.62 2.14
CA ILE A 157 -2.82 19.04 1.76
C ILE A 157 -2.57 18.02 0.67
N GLU A 158 -3.02 16.82 0.89
CA GLU A 158 -2.93 15.68 -0.02
C GLU A 158 -4.30 15.33 -0.58
N MET A 159 -4.35 14.56 -1.66
CA MET A 159 -5.60 14.20 -2.34
C MET A 159 -5.57 12.73 -2.73
N VAL A 160 -6.64 12.01 -2.36
CA VAL A 160 -6.91 10.63 -2.82
C VAL A 160 -8.27 10.56 -3.51
N HIS A 161 -8.51 9.49 -4.25
CA HIS A 161 -9.81 9.21 -4.84
C HIS A 161 -10.52 8.10 -4.05
N GLU A 162 -11.80 8.30 -3.73
CA GLU A 162 -12.61 7.35 -2.94
C GLU A 162 -12.59 5.94 -3.53
N ASP A 163 -12.72 5.81 -4.86
CA ASP A 163 -12.76 4.50 -5.53
C ASP A 163 -11.41 3.76 -5.41
N ASP A 164 -10.27 4.47 -5.33
CA ASP A 164 -8.96 3.85 -5.13
C ASP A 164 -8.82 3.32 -3.69
N VAL A 165 -9.34 4.08 -2.71
CA VAL A 165 -9.39 3.64 -1.30
C VAL A 165 -10.26 2.40 -1.14
N LEU A 166 -11.44 2.39 -1.78
CA LEU A 166 -12.35 1.24 -1.78
C LEU A 166 -11.72 0.03 -2.49
N ALA A 167 -11.00 0.25 -3.60
CA ALA A 167 -10.27 -0.80 -4.28
C ALA A 167 -9.18 -1.42 -3.39
N ALA A 168 -8.45 -0.59 -2.62
CA ALA A 168 -7.46 -1.07 -1.65
C ALA A 168 -8.11 -1.90 -0.54
N LEU A 169 -9.22 -1.41 0.02
CA LEU A 169 -9.97 -2.12 1.07
C LEU A 169 -10.51 -3.48 0.57
N ASN A 170 -11.02 -3.52 -0.65
CA ASN A 170 -11.59 -4.75 -1.21
C ASN A 170 -10.53 -5.77 -1.66
N LEU A 171 -9.29 -5.32 -1.86
CA LEU A 171 -8.17 -6.20 -2.22
C LEU A 171 -7.52 -6.86 -0.99
N LEU A 172 -7.67 -6.25 0.20
CA LEU A 172 -7.23 -6.79 1.49
C LEU A 172 -8.21 -7.83 2.04
#